data_ea5a5facb9ad2973630a1b8279f97234
#
_entry.id   ea5a5facb9ad2973630a1b8279f97234
#
_cell.length_a   1.000
_cell.length_b   1.000
_cell.length_c   1.000
_cell.angle_alpha   90.00
_cell.angle_beta   90.00
_cell.angle_gamma   90.00
#
_symmetry.space_group_name_H-M   'P 1'
#
loop_
_entity.id
_entity.type
_entity.pdbx_description
1 polymer ?
#
loop_
_entity_poly.entity_id
_entity_poly.type
_entity_poly.pdbx_seq_one_letter_code
_entity_poly.pdbx_strand_id
1 'polypeptide(L)'
;MVEMGLRGKRKKTRYRSYKGEIGKIAPNVIDRNFVATAPNQKWTTDVTEVKIKDRKIYLSPILDMFNGEIISYSISYSPNQHMVMKMLDKAFKKIPIPPGLVLHSDQGVHYQHQRYQKALKDKNIVQSMSRKGNCLDNAMMENFFGLMKSELLYLQEWDSVEQFKKELIRYIHYYNNDRIKLRLNGKSPVQYRALFQSKLAS
;
A
#
# COMPACT_ATOMS: atom_id res chain seq x y z
N MET A 1 -8.95 -21.47 -24.19
CA MET A 1 -8.69 -20.07 -24.58
C MET A 1 -8.02 -19.95 -25.97
N VAL A 2 -7.13 -20.83 -26.37
CA VAL A 2 -6.52 -20.82 -27.72
C VAL A 2 -7.56 -21.12 -28.80
N GLU A 3 -8.45 -22.05 -28.56
CA GLU A 3 -9.55 -22.44 -29.48
C GLU A 3 -10.61 -21.35 -29.71
N MET A 4 -10.74 -20.39 -28.79
CA MET A 4 -11.66 -19.25 -28.91
C MET A 4 -11.00 -17.98 -29.47
N GLY A 5 -9.77 -18.06 -29.94
CA GLY A 5 -9.04 -16.90 -30.49
C GLY A 5 -8.75 -15.76 -29.52
N LEU A 6 -8.98 -15.97 -28.21
CA LEU A 6 -8.79 -14.95 -27.19
C LEU A 6 -7.31 -14.84 -26.78
N ARG A 7 -6.68 -13.71 -27.09
CA ARG A 7 -5.31 -13.37 -26.67
C ARG A 7 -5.34 -12.20 -25.69
N GLY A 8 -4.77 -12.38 -24.52
CA GLY A 8 -4.59 -11.29 -23.56
C GLY A 8 -3.57 -10.25 -24.08
N LYS A 9 -4.00 -9.01 -24.24
CA LYS A 9 -3.10 -7.90 -24.59
C LYS A 9 -2.41 -7.41 -23.32
N ARG A 10 -1.15 -7.79 -23.09
CA ARG A 10 -0.30 -7.17 -22.08
C ARG A 10 0.24 -5.83 -22.61
N LYS A 11 -0.16 -4.70 -22.02
CA LYS A 11 0.56 -3.44 -22.21
C LYS A 11 1.91 -3.55 -21.49
N LYS A 12 3.01 -3.61 -22.24
CA LYS A 12 4.37 -3.42 -21.69
C LYS A 12 4.55 -1.92 -21.40
N THR A 13 4.28 -1.48 -20.19
CA THR A 13 4.72 -0.16 -19.72
C THR A 13 6.17 -0.27 -19.31
N ARG A 14 7.08 0.43 -20.02
CA ARG A 14 8.47 0.59 -19.56
C ARG A 14 8.47 1.47 -18.32
N TYR A 15 8.85 0.89 -17.19
CA TYR A 15 9.15 1.65 -15.98
C TYR A 15 10.37 2.55 -16.27
N ARG A 16 10.20 3.88 -16.12
CA ARG A 16 11.30 4.85 -16.10
C ARG A 16 11.58 5.24 -14.66
N SER A 17 12.65 4.71 -14.11
CA SER A 17 13.16 5.17 -12.83
C SER A 17 13.64 6.62 -12.92
N TYR A 18 13.28 7.42 -11.93
CA TYR A 18 13.75 8.81 -11.78
C TYR A 18 15.28 8.82 -11.58
N LYS A 19 16.00 9.68 -12.34
CA LYS A 19 17.45 9.89 -12.26
C LYS A 19 17.82 11.12 -11.41
N GLY A 20 17.15 11.31 -10.25
CA GLY A 20 17.49 12.37 -9.30
C GLY A 20 18.55 11.93 -8.29
N GLU A 21 18.95 12.82 -7.40
CA GLU A 21 19.88 12.50 -6.30
C GLU A 21 19.43 11.25 -5.57
N ILE A 22 20.31 10.23 -5.55
CA ILE A 22 20.02 8.95 -4.92
C ILE A 22 20.20 9.17 -3.43
N GLY A 23 19.07 9.21 -2.69
CA GLY A 23 19.08 9.20 -1.25
C GLY A 23 19.62 7.87 -0.69
N LYS A 24 19.58 7.70 0.61
CA LYS A 24 20.09 6.48 1.28
C LYS A 24 19.10 5.34 1.11
N ILE A 25 19.54 4.22 0.52
CA ILE A 25 18.76 2.98 0.38
C ILE A 25 18.91 2.17 1.68
N ALA A 26 17.77 1.75 2.24
CA ALA A 26 17.75 0.85 3.39
C ALA A 26 17.90 -0.63 2.96
N PRO A 27 18.41 -1.52 3.82
CA PRO A 27 18.51 -2.95 3.52
C PRO A 27 17.12 -3.58 3.35
N ASN A 28 17.04 -4.68 2.60
CA ASN A 28 15.83 -5.50 2.53
C ASN A 28 15.72 -6.41 3.75
N VAL A 29 15.05 -5.93 4.80
CA VAL A 29 14.86 -6.68 6.07
C VAL A 29 13.74 -7.71 5.93
N ILE A 30 12.74 -7.45 5.08
CA ILE A 30 11.60 -8.37 4.88
C ILE A 30 12.02 -9.64 4.15
N ASP A 31 12.89 -9.51 3.14
CA ASP A 31 13.38 -10.61 2.30
C ASP A 31 12.29 -11.63 1.92
N ARG A 32 11.16 -11.11 1.41
CA ARG A 32 9.94 -11.88 1.04
C ARG A 32 9.24 -12.62 2.17
N ASN A 33 9.68 -12.48 3.41
CA ASN A 33 8.94 -12.97 4.55
C ASN A 33 7.80 -12.00 4.93
N PHE A 34 6.69 -12.10 4.19
CA PHE A 34 5.50 -11.27 4.41
C PHE A 34 4.61 -11.77 5.56
N VAL A 35 4.99 -12.86 6.20
CA VAL A 35 4.23 -13.40 7.32
C VAL A 35 4.44 -12.51 8.55
N ALA A 36 3.34 -12.06 9.14
CA ALA A 36 3.30 -11.41 10.44
C ALA A 36 2.37 -12.21 11.35
N THR A 37 2.77 -12.45 12.60
CA THR A 37 2.02 -13.23 13.58
C THR A 37 1.09 -12.38 14.44
N ALA A 38 1.29 -11.07 14.43
CA ALA A 38 0.46 -10.10 15.15
C ALA A 38 0.31 -8.78 14.35
N PRO A 39 -0.74 -7.99 14.64
CA PRO A 39 -0.91 -6.68 14.04
C PRO A 39 0.29 -5.76 14.29
N ASN A 40 0.57 -4.90 13.32
CA ASN A 40 1.60 -3.86 13.40
C ASN A 40 3.04 -4.36 13.58
N GLN A 41 3.34 -5.60 13.23
CA GLN A 41 4.73 -6.10 13.17
C GLN A 41 5.41 -5.66 11.87
N LYS A 42 4.70 -5.77 10.75
CA LYS A 42 5.21 -5.48 9.42
C LYS A 42 4.16 -4.71 8.62
N TRP A 43 4.54 -3.55 8.16
CA TRP A 43 3.75 -2.75 7.23
C TRP A 43 4.43 -2.68 5.87
N THR A 44 3.64 -2.46 4.82
CA THR A 44 4.15 -2.13 3.50
C THR A 44 3.46 -0.89 2.94
N THR A 45 4.18 -0.18 2.09
CA THR A 45 3.69 1.04 1.42
C THR A 45 4.22 1.12 0.00
N ASP A 46 3.48 1.80 -0.86
CA ASP A 46 3.85 2.12 -2.23
C ASP A 46 2.99 3.27 -2.73
N VAL A 47 3.32 3.82 -3.90
CA VAL A 47 2.52 4.85 -4.56
C VAL A 47 2.00 4.33 -5.89
N THR A 48 0.67 4.35 -6.07
CA THR A 48 0.07 4.04 -7.38
C THR A 48 -0.51 5.28 -8.03
N GLU A 49 -0.35 5.36 -9.35
CA GLU A 49 -0.99 6.36 -10.20
C GLU A 49 -2.28 5.80 -10.80
N VAL A 50 -3.32 6.62 -10.80
CA VAL A 50 -4.57 6.38 -11.52
C VAL A 50 -4.82 7.56 -12.46
N LYS A 51 -5.11 7.26 -13.73
CA LYS A 51 -5.49 8.28 -14.72
C LYS A 51 -7.00 8.26 -14.91
N ILE A 52 -7.64 9.40 -14.67
CA ILE A 52 -9.08 9.64 -14.91
C ILE A 52 -9.19 10.73 -15.96
N LYS A 53 -9.70 10.39 -17.15
CA LYS A 53 -9.67 11.28 -18.32
C LYS A 53 -8.25 11.82 -18.54
N ASP A 54 -8.07 13.12 -18.50
CA ASP A 54 -6.78 13.78 -18.73
C ASP A 54 -6.01 14.11 -17.44
N ARG A 55 -6.57 13.76 -16.27
CA ARG A 55 -5.97 14.07 -14.96
C ARG A 55 -5.43 12.83 -14.30
N LYS A 56 -4.36 13.00 -13.52
CA LYS A 56 -3.74 11.97 -12.70
C LYS A 56 -4.05 12.19 -11.23
N ILE A 57 -4.25 11.09 -10.53
CA ILE A 57 -4.39 11.06 -9.08
C ILE A 57 -3.49 9.95 -8.53
N TYR A 58 -2.93 10.17 -7.37
CA TYR A 58 -1.97 9.27 -6.73
C TYR A 58 -2.53 8.83 -5.38
N LEU A 59 -2.39 7.55 -5.08
CA LEU A 59 -2.73 6.95 -3.80
C LEU A 59 -1.46 6.41 -3.15
N SER A 60 -1.20 6.80 -1.91
CA SER A 60 -0.12 6.25 -1.07
C SER A 60 -0.75 5.66 0.19
N PRO A 61 -0.93 4.35 0.30
CA PRO A 61 -1.44 3.66 1.48
C PRO A 61 -0.32 3.03 2.31
N ILE A 62 -0.60 2.75 3.59
CA ILE A 62 0.11 1.79 4.43
C ILE A 62 -0.79 0.59 4.65
N LEU A 63 -0.29 -0.60 4.38
CA LEU A 63 -0.97 -1.87 4.57
C LEU A 63 -0.28 -2.69 5.65
N ASP A 64 -1.04 -3.19 6.62
CA ASP A 64 -0.55 -4.15 7.61
C ASP A 64 -0.46 -5.56 6.99
N MET A 65 0.73 -6.15 7.01
CA MET A 65 0.96 -7.48 6.43
C MET A 65 0.25 -8.60 7.19
N PHE A 66 -0.10 -8.39 8.47
CA PHE A 66 -0.82 -9.38 9.29
C PHE A 66 -2.19 -9.73 8.71
N ASN A 67 -3.03 -8.72 8.49
CA ASN A 67 -4.41 -8.92 8.04
C ASN A 67 -4.72 -8.26 6.69
N GLY A 68 -3.80 -7.46 6.15
CA GLY A 68 -3.99 -6.69 4.92
C GLY A 68 -4.89 -5.48 5.10
N GLU A 69 -5.04 -4.94 6.31
CA GLU A 69 -5.77 -3.70 6.57
C GLU A 69 -5.01 -2.49 6.03
N ILE A 70 -5.71 -1.57 5.40
CA ILE A 70 -5.17 -0.25 5.08
C ILE A 70 -5.23 0.60 6.34
N ILE A 71 -4.07 0.77 6.98
CA ILE A 71 -3.90 1.51 8.25
C ILE A 71 -4.14 2.99 8.05
N SER A 72 -3.52 3.55 7.02
CA SER A 72 -3.67 4.94 6.62
C SER A 72 -3.44 5.09 5.13
N TYR A 73 -3.85 6.23 4.58
CA TYR A 73 -3.56 6.57 3.19
C TYR A 73 -3.59 8.09 2.96
N SER A 74 -2.96 8.50 1.88
CA SER A 74 -3.04 9.85 1.34
C SER A 74 -3.38 9.81 -0.14
N ILE A 75 -4.23 10.73 -0.59
CA ILE A 75 -4.60 10.92 -1.99
C ILE A 75 -4.12 12.32 -2.39
N SER A 76 -3.46 12.42 -3.55
CA SER A 76 -2.88 13.68 -4.05
C SER A 76 -2.94 13.76 -5.57
N TYR A 77 -2.88 14.97 -6.10
CA TYR A 77 -2.72 15.22 -7.55
C TYR A 77 -1.25 15.20 -7.99
N SER A 78 -0.32 15.08 -7.04
CA SER A 78 1.11 15.03 -7.31
C SER A 78 1.77 13.98 -6.41
N PRO A 79 2.64 13.11 -6.94
CA PRO A 79 3.39 12.12 -6.16
C PRO A 79 4.59 12.78 -5.50
N ASN A 80 4.36 13.66 -4.55
CA ASN A 80 5.41 14.40 -3.87
C ASN A 80 5.66 13.90 -2.45
N GLN A 81 6.77 14.36 -1.85
CA GLN A 81 7.16 14.01 -0.49
C GLN A 81 6.07 14.32 0.54
N HIS A 82 5.33 15.42 0.35
CA HIS A 82 4.26 15.84 1.26
C HIS A 82 3.16 14.78 1.37
N MET A 83 2.79 14.14 0.23
CA MET A 83 1.77 13.08 0.21
C MET A 83 2.16 11.89 1.10
N VAL A 84 3.42 11.43 0.98
CA VAL A 84 3.93 10.30 1.74
C VAL A 84 4.08 10.65 3.23
N MET A 85 4.56 11.86 3.56
CA MET A 85 4.63 12.32 4.95
C MET A 85 3.25 12.44 5.59
N LYS A 86 2.25 12.97 4.86
CA LYS A 86 0.87 13.05 5.34
C LYS A 86 0.26 11.67 5.62
N MET A 87 0.61 10.66 4.83
CA MET A 87 0.21 9.26 5.07
C MET A 87 0.81 8.73 6.37
N LEU A 88 2.13 8.95 6.61
CA LEU A 88 2.81 8.57 7.86
C LEU A 88 2.20 9.25 9.07
N ASP A 89 2.01 10.56 9.01
CA ASP A 89 1.43 11.35 10.11
C ASP A 89 0.05 10.83 10.52
N LYS A 90 -0.78 10.43 9.54
CA LYS A 90 -2.07 9.81 9.80
C LYS A 90 -1.93 8.46 10.50
N ALA A 91 -0.98 7.61 10.06
CA ALA A 91 -0.73 6.32 10.70
C ALA A 91 -0.29 6.50 12.16
N PHE A 92 0.66 7.40 12.41
CA PHE A 92 1.21 7.67 13.74
C PHE A 92 0.19 8.25 14.73
N LYS A 93 -0.83 8.97 14.21
CA LYS A 93 -1.94 9.48 15.03
C LYS A 93 -2.99 8.41 15.30
N LYS A 94 -3.18 7.46 14.40
CA LYS A 94 -4.24 6.44 14.49
C LYS A 94 -3.84 5.29 15.40
N ILE A 95 -2.57 4.89 15.42
CA ILE A 95 -2.10 3.66 16.06
C ILE A 95 -0.84 3.94 16.87
N PRO A 96 -0.78 3.49 18.14
CA PRO A 96 0.48 3.41 18.86
C PRO A 96 1.47 2.54 18.09
N ILE A 97 2.66 3.04 17.86
CA ILE A 97 3.68 2.32 17.10
C ILE A 97 4.44 1.37 18.03
N PRO A 98 4.33 0.05 17.84
CA PRO A 98 5.08 -0.89 18.65
C PRO A 98 6.58 -0.83 18.31
N PRO A 99 7.46 -1.07 19.28
CA PRO A 99 8.90 -1.17 19.02
C PRO A 99 9.21 -2.24 17.97
N GLY A 100 10.12 -1.93 17.05
CA GLY A 100 10.57 -2.89 16.04
C GLY A 100 9.62 -3.12 14.86
N LEU A 101 8.53 -2.32 14.74
CA LEU A 101 7.71 -2.33 13.53
C LEU A 101 8.61 -2.13 12.29
N VAL A 102 8.46 -3.00 11.30
CA VAL A 102 9.15 -2.88 10.01
C VAL A 102 8.20 -2.22 9.00
N LEU A 103 8.64 -1.13 8.37
CA LEU A 103 7.93 -0.52 7.24
C LEU A 103 8.70 -0.75 5.96
N HIS A 104 8.12 -1.54 5.06
CA HIS A 104 8.69 -1.92 3.78
C HIS A 104 8.16 -1.07 2.64
N SER A 105 9.03 -0.73 1.69
CA SER A 105 8.67 -0.01 0.47
C SER A 105 9.54 -0.46 -0.71
N ASP A 106 9.23 0.01 -1.90
CA ASP A 106 10.18 0.01 -3.00
C ASP A 106 11.32 1.03 -2.77
N GLN A 107 12.24 1.14 -3.74
CA GLN A 107 13.31 2.15 -3.72
C GLN A 107 12.86 3.50 -4.31
N GLY A 108 11.59 3.87 -4.21
CA GLY A 108 11.08 5.16 -4.65
C GLY A 108 11.78 6.33 -3.94
N VAL A 109 12.01 7.43 -4.66
CA VAL A 109 12.73 8.63 -4.15
C VAL A 109 12.11 9.18 -2.87
N HIS A 110 10.80 9.03 -2.70
CA HIS A 110 10.09 9.49 -1.50
C HIS A 110 10.55 8.80 -0.23
N TYR A 111 10.87 7.51 -0.33
CA TYR A 111 11.26 6.66 0.80
C TYR A 111 12.76 6.77 1.11
N GLN A 112 13.57 7.26 0.14
CA GLN A 112 14.99 7.52 0.31
C GLN A 112 15.28 8.90 0.93
N HIS A 113 14.25 9.77 0.99
CA HIS A 113 14.39 11.15 1.46
C HIS A 113 14.67 11.21 2.96
N GLN A 114 15.61 12.06 3.37
CA GLN A 114 16.05 12.22 4.77
C GLN A 114 14.89 12.44 5.76
N ARG A 115 13.91 13.28 5.38
CA ARG A 115 12.74 13.58 6.22
C ARG A 115 11.90 12.33 6.50
N TYR A 116 11.74 11.44 5.51
CA TYR A 116 11.02 10.17 5.68
C TYR A 116 11.78 9.26 6.63
N GLN A 117 13.08 9.06 6.38
CA GLN A 117 13.94 8.21 7.21
C GLN A 117 14.01 8.70 8.66
N LYS A 118 14.11 10.03 8.86
CA LYS A 118 14.07 10.64 10.19
C LYS A 118 12.75 10.36 10.89
N ALA A 119 11.60 10.53 10.21
CA ALA A 119 10.29 10.27 10.79
C ALA A 119 10.11 8.81 11.25
N LEU A 120 10.65 7.84 10.51
CA LEU A 120 10.66 6.44 10.92
C LEU A 120 11.56 6.20 12.12
N LYS A 121 12.77 6.75 12.09
CA LYS A 121 13.75 6.64 13.19
C LYS A 121 13.22 7.23 14.50
N ASP A 122 12.58 8.40 14.44
CA ASP A 122 11.99 9.09 15.60
C ASP A 122 10.85 8.27 16.24
N LYS A 123 10.30 7.29 15.51
CA LYS A 123 9.28 6.34 15.98
C LYS A 123 9.81 4.92 16.22
N ASN A 124 11.13 4.71 16.16
CA ASN A 124 11.76 3.39 16.26
C ASN A 124 11.22 2.35 15.25
N ILE A 125 10.83 2.81 14.05
CA ILE A 125 10.39 1.98 12.95
C ILE A 125 11.61 1.57 12.12
N VAL A 126 11.75 0.28 11.85
CA VAL A 126 12.80 -0.27 11.00
C VAL A 126 12.39 -0.08 9.54
N GLN A 127 13.18 0.70 8.79
CA GLN A 127 12.97 0.85 7.37
C GLN A 127 13.50 -0.37 6.60
N SER A 128 12.69 -0.90 5.68
CA SER A 128 13.08 -1.96 4.75
C SER A 128 12.76 -1.53 3.32
N MET A 129 13.64 -1.84 2.37
CA MET A 129 13.41 -1.54 0.96
C MET A 129 13.58 -2.79 0.10
N SER A 130 12.73 -2.97 -0.92
CA SER A 130 12.85 -4.03 -1.91
C SER A 130 14.16 -3.92 -2.69
N ARG A 131 14.59 -5.02 -3.30
CA ARG A 131 15.70 -5.02 -4.25
C ARG A 131 15.31 -4.23 -5.51
N LYS A 132 16.27 -3.58 -6.12
CA LYS A 132 16.03 -2.76 -7.34
C LYS A 132 15.41 -3.61 -8.46
N GLY A 133 14.26 -3.16 -8.95
CA GLY A 133 13.57 -3.81 -10.08
C GLY A 133 12.88 -5.13 -9.73
N ASN A 134 12.76 -5.50 -8.45
CA ASN A 134 12.12 -6.75 -8.02
C ASN A 134 10.72 -6.47 -7.46
N CYS A 135 9.71 -6.56 -8.33
CA CYS A 135 8.30 -6.35 -7.96
C CYS A 135 7.79 -7.37 -6.94
N LEU A 136 8.31 -8.60 -6.94
CA LEU A 136 7.89 -9.63 -5.99
C LEU A 136 8.19 -9.27 -4.52
N ASP A 137 9.11 -8.35 -4.29
CA ASP A 137 9.45 -7.91 -2.95
C ASP A 137 8.36 -7.00 -2.33
N ASN A 138 7.37 -6.50 -3.11
CA ASN A 138 6.22 -5.72 -2.63
C ASN A 138 4.85 -6.32 -3.05
N ALA A 139 4.79 -7.64 -3.19
CA ALA A 139 3.64 -8.36 -3.73
C ALA A 139 2.30 -8.08 -3.00
N MET A 140 2.33 -7.81 -1.69
CA MET A 140 1.10 -7.52 -0.94
C MET A 140 0.47 -6.18 -1.36
N MET A 141 1.29 -5.17 -1.62
CA MET A 141 0.80 -3.88 -2.08
C MET A 141 0.34 -3.96 -3.55
N GLU A 142 1.08 -4.69 -4.39
CA GLU A 142 0.66 -4.95 -5.77
C GLU A 142 -0.70 -5.66 -5.83
N ASN A 143 -0.93 -6.64 -4.95
CA ASN A 143 -2.22 -7.31 -4.83
C ASN A 143 -3.35 -6.33 -4.45
N PHE A 144 -3.13 -5.46 -3.46
CA PHE A 144 -4.12 -4.45 -3.08
C PHE A 144 -4.44 -3.51 -4.25
N PHE A 145 -3.42 -3.02 -4.95
CA PHE A 145 -3.63 -2.15 -6.11
C PHE A 145 -4.34 -2.86 -7.26
N GLY A 146 -4.04 -4.14 -7.48
CA GLY A 146 -4.73 -4.98 -8.45
C GLY A 146 -6.22 -5.10 -8.14
N LEU A 147 -6.57 -5.40 -6.88
CA LEU A 147 -7.95 -5.47 -6.41
C LEU A 147 -8.67 -4.12 -6.55
N MET A 148 -8.06 -3.04 -6.08
CA MET A 148 -8.63 -1.68 -6.21
C MET A 148 -8.91 -1.32 -7.69
N LYS A 149 -7.99 -1.67 -8.59
CA LYS A 149 -8.18 -1.39 -10.02
C LYS A 149 -9.28 -2.26 -10.63
N SER A 150 -9.36 -3.54 -10.29
CA SER A 150 -10.36 -4.47 -10.84
C SER A 150 -11.75 -4.28 -10.22
N GLU A 151 -11.84 -3.97 -8.92
CA GLU A 151 -13.11 -3.86 -8.19
C GLU A 151 -13.66 -2.43 -8.13
N LEU A 152 -12.87 -1.40 -8.51
CA LEU A 152 -13.31 -0.01 -8.55
C LEU A 152 -13.01 0.66 -9.88
N LEU A 153 -11.71 0.76 -10.26
CA LEU A 153 -11.29 1.63 -11.37
C LEU A 153 -11.86 1.19 -12.71
N TYR A 154 -11.89 -0.11 -13.00
CA TYR A 154 -12.24 -0.67 -14.31
C TYR A 154 -13.72 -1.06 -14.44
N LEU A 155 -14.53 -0.92 -13.40
CA LEU A 155 -15.95 -1.30 -13.43
C LEU A 155 -16.83 -0.29 -14.14
N GLN A 156 -16.40 0.97 -14.23
CA GLN A 156 -17.18 2.03 -14.84
C GLN A 156 -16.29 3.14 -15.40
N GLU A 157 -16.86 3.99 -16.23
CA GLU A 157 -16.25 5.25 -16.63
C GLU A 157 -16.46 6.31 -15.53
N TRP A 158 -15.49 7.20 -15.39
CA TRP A 158 -15.45 8.22 -14.35
C TRP A 158 -15.65 9.60 -14.94
N ASP A 159 -16.62 10.34 -14.46
CA ASP A 159 -16.92 11.67 -14.95
C ASP A 159 -15.86 12.71 -14.50
N SER A 160 -15.34 12.55 -13.29
CA SER A 160 -14.35 13.43 -12.71
C SER A 160 -13.41 12.73 -11.73
N VAL A 161 -12.27 13.36 -11.47
CA VAL A 161 -11.34 12.90 -10.42
C VAL A 161 -11.97 13.00 -9.03
N GLU A 162 -12.80 13.99 -8.81
CA GLU A 162 -13.50 14.22 -7.54
C GLU A 162 -14.49 13.11 -7.26
N GLN A 163 -15.23 12.65 -8.27
CA GLN A 163 -16.11 11.48 -8.17
C GLN A 163 -15.30 10.23 -7.83
N PHE A 164 -14.27 9.94 -8.61
CA PHE A 164 -13.38 8.79 -8.35
C PHE A 164 -12.79 8.83 -6.94
N LYS A 165 -12.33 9.99 -6.48
CA LYS A 165 -11.76 10.16 -5.13
C LYS A 165 -12.77 9.83 -4.03
N LYS A 166 -14.03 10.23 -4.18
CA LYS A 166 -15.10 9.87 -3.22
C LYS A 166 -15.29 8.35 -3.17
N GLU A 167 -15.39 7.71 -4.33
CA GLU A 167 -15.58 6.27 -4.42
C GLU A 167 -14.33 5.49 -3.97
N LEU A 168 -13.13 6.00 -4.20
CA LEU A 168 -11.90 5.41 -3.67
C LEU A 168 -11.88 5.42 -2.12
N ILE A 169 -12.36 6.48 -1.49
CA ILE A 169 -12.49 6.56 -0.03
C ILE A 169 -13.51 5.53 0.47
N ARG A 170 -14.67 5.41 -0.20
CA ARG A 170 -15.69 4.39 0.11
C ARG A 170 -15.16 2.98 -0.10
N TYR A 171 -14.43 2.75 -1.19
CA TYR A 171 -13.81 1.46 -1.47
C TYR A 171 -12.79 1.04 -0.39
N ILE A 172 -11.93 1.95 0.06
CA ILE A 172 -10.97 1.64 1.14
C ILE A 172 -11.71 1.30 2.44
N HIS A 173 -12.81 2.00 2.73
CA HIS A 173 -13.66 1.66 3.89
C HIS A 173 -14.26 0.27 3.74
N TYR A 174 -14.90 -0.03 2.61
CA TYR A 174 -15.45 -1.36 2.28
C TYR A 174 -14.37 -2.45 2.35
N TYR A 175 -13.21 -2.23 1.73
CA TYR A 175 -12.09 -3.16 1.75
C TYR A 175 -11.63 -3.53 3.15
N ASN A 176 -11.59 -2.58 4.06
CA ASN A 176 -11.19 -2.79 5.44
C ASN A 176 -12.26 -3.46 6.31
N ASN A 177 -13.53 -3.06 6.16
CA ASN A 177 -14.57 -3.42 7.11
C ASN A 177 -15.50 -4.53 6.63
N ASP A 178 -15.71 -4.66 5.31
CA ASP A 178 -16.76 -5.52 4.75
C ASP A 178 -16.23 -6.56 3.78
N ARG A 179 -15.14 -6.26 3.04
CA ARG A 179 -14.60 -7.16 2.04
C ARG A 179 -13.96 -8.39 2.69
N ILE A 180 -14.63 -9.52 2.57
CA ILE A 180 -14.16 -10.80 3.09
C ILE A 180 -12.93 -11.33 2.35
N LYS A 181 -12.06 -12.06 3.03
CA LYS A 181 -10.86 -12.70 2.48
C LYS A 181 -10.78 -14.14 2.96
N LEU A 182 -10.58 -15.08 2.03
CA LEU A 182 -10.45 -16.51 2.38
C LEU A 182 -9.32 -16.76 3.36
N ARG A 183 -8.15 -16.13 3.17
CA ARG A 183 -7.00 -16.25 4.09
C ARG A 183 -7.26 -15.72 5.50
N LEU A 184 -8.34 -14.96 5.71
CA LEU A 184 -8.80 -14.43 6.99
C LEU A 184 -10.04 -15.17 7.51
N ASN A 185 -10.23 -16.43 7.09
CA ASN A 185 -11.37 -17.27 7.47
C ASN A 185 -12.73 -16.59 7.15
N GLY A 186 -12.84 -16.00 5.95
CA GLY A 186 -14.06 -15.33 5.51
C GLY A 186 -14.38 -14.01 6.22
N LYS A 187 -13.39 -13.39 6.88
CA LYS A 187 -13.55 -12.10 7.56
C LYS A 187 -12.90 -10.96 6.79
N SER A 188 -13.37 -9.76 7.06
CA SER A 188 -12.67 -8.56 6.61
C SER A 188 -11.40 -8.31 7.43
N PRO A 189 -10.46 -7.48 6.93
CA PRO A 189 -9.25 -7.12 7.66
C PRO A 189 -9.52 -6.65 9.10
N VAL A 190 -10.44 -5.72 9.28
CA VAL A 190 -10.77 -5.16 10.61
C VAL A 190 -11.41 -6.21 11.51
N GLN A 191 -12.36 -7.00 11.01
CA GLN A 191 -12.98 -8.08 11.77
C GLN A 191 -11.96 -9.13 12.24
N TYR A 192 -11.01 -9.48 11.37
CA TYR A 192 -9.96 -10.44 11.73
C TYR A 192 -9.03 -9.89 12.82
N ARG A 193 -8.66 -8.59 12.75
CA ARG A 193 -7.88 -7.92 13.79
C ARG A 193 -8.61 -7.92 15.13
N ALA A 194 -9.90 -7.56 15.14
CA ALA A 194 -10.72 -7.51 16.36
C ALA A 194 -10.79 -8.88 17.05
N LEU A 195 -10.98 -9.96 16.29
CA LEU A 195 -10.97 -11.33 16.83
C LEU A 195 -9.61 -11.75 17.39
N PHE A 196 -8.52 -11.35 16.74
CA PHE A 196 -7.19 -11.63 17.26
C PHE A 196 -6.96 -10.93 18.61
N GLN A 197 -7.37 -9.66 18.71
CA GLN A 197 -7.24 -8.88 19.94
C GLN A 197 -8.12 -9.42 21.07
N SER A 198 -9.35 -9.86 20.80
CA SER A 198 -10.23 -10.46 21.80
C SER A 198 -9.66 -11.75 22.39
N LYS A 199 -9.01 -12.58 21.55
CA LYS A 199 -8.35 -13.82 21.99
C LYS A 199 -7.11 -13.59 22.84
N LEU A 200 -6.46 -12.44 22.76
CA LEU A 200 -5.32 -12.08 23.61
C LEU A 200 -5.75 -11.51 24.96
N ALA A 201 -7.00 -11.04 25.06
CA ALA A 201 -7.56 -10.46 26.27
C ALA A 201 -8.34 -11.48 27.12
N SER A 202 -8.60 -12.67 26.58
CA SER A 202 -9.21 -13.83 27.27
C SER A 202 -8.13 -14.77 27.81
#